data_6cb41ce7f60717d21f3f992c8117036d
#
_entry.id   6cb41ce7f60717d21f3f992c8117036d
#
_cell.length_a   1.000
_cell.length_b   1.000
_cell.length_c   1.000
_cell.angle_alpha   90.00
_cell.angle_beta   90.00
_cell.angle_gamma   90.00
#
_symmetry.space_group_name_H-M   'P 1'
#
loop_
_entity.id
_entity.type
_entity.pdbx_description
1 polymer ?
#
loop_
_entity_poly.entity_id
_entity_poly.type
_entity_poly.pdbx_seq_one_letter_code
_entity_poly.pdbx_strand_id
1 'polypeptide(L)'
;REIRIEACRAERLLVLPYDFAEDDMQRVFAHAKEKWSIEQIRMGIGGFISLDKVYSGNFEAYDGIYTPALSSASAADSLTRPKGNYLCGYQKGVWSRLPLLYEAMTEYAEQNGLTLSGYAYEVGMNEFMISAPDEYITKVMILIQENV
;
A
#
# COMPACT_ATOMS: atom_id res chain seq x y z
N ARG A 1 14.57 -5.84 -6.67
CA ARG A 1 13.18 -6.30 -6.72
C ARG A 1 13.07 -7.68 -6.10
N GLU A 2 12.21 -7.81 -5.13
CA GLU A 2 12.00 -9.06 -4.42
C GLU A 2 10.50 -9.32 -4.30
N ILE A 3 10.09 -10.58 -4.51
CA ILE A 3 8.69 -10.99 -4.35
C ILE A 3 8.66 -12.23 -3.50
N ARG A 4 7.82 -12.23 -2.44
CA ARG A 4 7.67 -13.39 -1.55
C ARG A 4 6.28 -13.42 -0.92
N ILE A 5 5.93 -14.55 -0.34
CA ILE A 5 4.68 -14.72 0.39
C ILE A 5 4.97 -14.57 1.87
N GLU A 6 4.19 -13.71 2.55
CA GLU A 6 4.33 -13.48 3.99
C GLU A 6 2.99 -13.67 4.69
N ALA A 7 3.01 -14.37 5.80
CA ALA A 7 1.85 -14.47 6.68
C ALA A 7 1.75 -13.20 7.51
N CYS A 8 0.61 -12.54 7.44
CA CYS A 8 0.39 -11.27 8.12
C CYS A 8 -0.83 -11.34 9.02
N ARG A 9 -0.75 -10.64 10.16
CA ARG A 9 -1.87 -10.48 11.07
C ARG A 9 -2.87 -9.51 10.50
N ALA A 10 -4.13 -9.60 10.97
CA ALA A 10 -5.10 -8.56 10.72
C ALA A 10 -4.58 -7.25 11.30
N GLU A 11 -4.76 -6.16 10.56
CA GLU A 11 -4.35 -4.85 11.03
C GLU A 11 -5.46 -3.85 10.76
N ARG A 12 -5.79 -3.08 11.79
CA ARG A 12 -6.76 -2.01 11.67
C ARG A 12 -6.06 -0.77 11.13
N LEU A 13 -6.60 -0.23 10.05
CA LEU A 13 -6.04 0.94 9.36
C LEU A 13 -7.01 2.10 9.45
N LEU A 14 -6.47 3.28 9.68
CA LEU A 14 -7.20 4.52 9.53
C LEU A 14 -7.07 4.93 8.06
N VAL A 15 -8.18 5.19 7.39
CA VAL A 15 -8.17 5.46 5.96
C VAL A 15 -8.78 6.81 5.63
N LEU A 16 -8.24 7.45 4.60
CA LEU A 16 -8.82 8.65 4.00
C LEU A 16 -8.99 8.38 2.51
N PRO A 17 -10.22 8.27 2.03
CA PRO A 17 -10.45 8.21 0.59
C PRO A 17 -9.90 9.47 -0.06
N TYR A 18 -9.03 9.32 -1.04
CA TYR A 18 -8.40 10.45 -1.71
C TYR A 18 -7.87 10.01 -3.04
N ASP A 19 -8.41 10.63 -4.08
CA ASP A 19 -8.02 10.36 -5.45
C ASP A 19 -6.77 11.18 -5.77
N PHE A 20 -5.63 10.50 -5.88
CA PHE A 20 -4.36 11.15 -6.18
C PHE A 20 -3.52 10.29 -7.12
N ALA A 21 -2.63 10.93 -7.83
CA ALA A 21 -1.62 10.25 -8.64
C ALA A 21 -0.33 10.06 -7.82
N GLU A 22 0.49 9.11 -8.22
CA GLU A 22 1.71 8.75 -7.48
C GLU A 22 2.72 9.89 -7.35
N ASP A 23 2.63 10.91 -8.20
CA ASP A 23 3.52 12.09 -8.16
C ASP A 23 2.94 13.26 -7.35
N ASP A 24 1.75 13.12 -6.77
CA ASP A 24 1.03 14.17 -6.05
C ASP A 24 1.32 14.19 -4.54
N MET A 25 2.50 13.78 -4.12
CA MET A 25 2.78 13.54 -2.69
C MET A 25 2.67 14.75 -1.79
N GLN A 26 3.00 15.95 -2.29
CA GLN A 26 2.86 17.16 -1.47
C GLN A 26 1.40 17.43 -1.13
N ARG A 27 0.50 17.20 -2.07
CA ARG A 27 -0.93 17.36 -1.86
C ARG A 27 -1.49 16.30 -0.92
N VAL A 28 -0.98 15.08 -1.03
CA VAL A 28 -1.34 13.97 -0.14
C VAL A 28 -0.98 14.30 1.30
N PHE A 29 0.25 14.78 1.54
CA PHE A 29 0.68 15.15 2.88
C PHE A 29 -0.11 16.34 3.44
N ALA A 30 -0.41 17.33 2.60
CA ALA A 30 -1.23 18.47 3.01
C ALA A 30 -2.63 18.02 3.44
N HIS A 31 -3.23 17.11 2.68
CA HIS A 31 -4.53 16.53 3.00
C HIS A 31 -4.49 15.72 4.30
N ALA A 32 -3.46 14.91 4.48
CA ALA A 32 -3.30 14.11 5.69
C ALA A 32 -3.18 15.00 6.93
N LYS A 33 -2.43 16.10 6.85
CA LYS A 33 -2.25 17.05 7.97
C LYS A 33 -3.54 17.71 8.38
N GLU A 34 -4.49 17.89 7.47
CA GLU A 34 -5.81 18.45 7.79
C GLU A 34 -6.68 17.48 8.57
N LYS A 35 -6.48 16.17 8.38
CA LYS A 35 -7.37 15.14 8.89
C LYS A 35 -6.77 14.33 10.05
N TRP A 36 -5.46 14.17 10.09
CA TRP A 36 -4.78 13.32 11.06
C TRP A 36 -3.82 14.15 11.92
N SER A 37 -3.63 13.68 13.17
CA SER A 37 -2.64 14.28 14.07
C SER A 37 -1.22 13.97 13.60
N ILE A 38 -0.26 14.75 14.11
CA ILE A 38 1.16 14.50 13.85
C ILE A 38 1.58 13.13 14.35
N GLU A 39 1.06 12.70 15.51
CA GLU A 39 1.35 11.38 16.06
C GLU A 39 0.91 10.28 15.11
N GLN A 40 -0.28 10.43 14.52
CA GLN A 40 -0.81 9.47 13.56
C GLN A 40 0.06 9.45 12.29
N ILE A 41 0.45 10.62 11.78
CA ILE A 41 1.30 10.73 10.60
C ILE A 41 2.66 10.08 10.81
N ARG A 42 3.21 10.17 12.03
CA ARG A 42 4.49 9.54 12.37
C ARG A 42 4.44 8.03 12.35
N MET A 43 3.25 7.42 12.42
CA MET A 43 3.10 5.98 12.26
C MET A 43 3.38 5.50 10.84
N GLY A 44 3.49 6.44 9.90
CA GLY A 44 3.70 6.16 8.49
C GLY A 44 2.41 6.29 7.70
N ILE A 45 2.53 6.75 6.47
CA ILE A 45 1.40 6.88 5.55
C ILE A 45 1.66 5.98 4.35
N GLY A 46 0.68 5.13 4.04
CA GLY A 46 0.69 4.33 2.83
C GLY A 46 -0.42 4.74 1.89
N GLY A 47 -0.41 4.18 0.69
CA GLY A 47 -1.49 4.34 -0.27
C GLY A 47 -2.16 3.00 -0.53
N PHE A 48 -3.40 3.03 -0.99
CA PHE A 48 -4.07 1.81 -1.42
C PHE A 48 -4.78 2.04 -2.75
N ILE A 49 -4.78 0.99 -3.55
CA ILE A 49 -5.32 1.03 -4.90
C ILE A 49 -6.08 -0.27 -5.16
N SER A 50 -7.23 -0.17 -5.82
CA SER A 50 -8.04 -1.35 -6.13
C SER A 50 -7.33 -2.25 -7.14
N LEU A 51 -7.56 -3.56 -7.03
CA LEU A 51 -7.00 -4.53 -7.97
C LEU A 51 -7.47 -4.32 -9.39
N ASP A 52 -8.69 -3.84 -9.60
CA ASP A 52 -9.19 -3.54 -10.94
C ASP A 52 -8.28 -2.53 -11.64
N LYS A 53 -7.83 -1.50 -10.91
CA LYS A 53 -6.87 -0.53 -11.44
C LYS A 53 -5.51 -1.16 -11.70
N VAL A 54 -5.05 -2.01 -10.79
CA VAL A 54 -3.78 -2.72 -10.96
C VAL A 54 -3.79 -3.57 -12.23
N TYR A 55 -4.83 -4.38 -12.41
CA TYR A 55 -4.93 -5.26 -13.58
C TYR A 55 -5.14 -4.52 -14.88
N SER A 56 -5.78 -3.35 -14.85
CA SER A 56 -5.95 -2.53 -16.04
C SER A 56 -4.75 -1.62 -16.33
N GLY A 57 -3.75 -1.62 -15.45
CA GLY A 57 -2.58 -0.75 -15.60
C GLY A 57 -2.86 0.72 -15.30
N ASN A 58 -3.96 1.00 -14.61
CA ASN A 58 -4.35 2.38 -14.27
C ASN A 58 -3.79 2.76 -12.90
N PHE A 59 -2.62 3.39 -12.89
CA PHE A 59 -1.96 3.88 -11.69
C PHE A 59 -2.05 5.41 -11.55
N GLU A 60 -2.95 6.04 -12.32
CA GLU A 60 -3.08 7.49 -12.30
C GLU A 60 -3.83 8.02 -11.08
N ALA A 61 -4.68 7.18 -10.46
CA ALA A 61 -5.49 7.62 -9.33
C ALA A 61 -5.59 6.51 -8.27
N TYR A 62 -5.09 6.81 -7.08
CA TYR A 62 -5.22 5.94 -5.91
C TYR A 62 -6.64 6.07 -5.32
N ASP A 63 -7.06 5.04 -4.56
CA ASP A 63 -8.35 5.07 -3.88
C ASP A 63 -8.27 5.80 -2.54
N GLY A 64 -7.08 5.91 -1.98
CA GLY A 64 -6.89 6.65 -0.74
C GLY A 64 -5.53 6.43 -0.11
N ILE A 65 -5.39 6.99 1.07
CA ILE A 65 -4.22 6.84 1.93
C ILE A 65 -4.61 6.18 3.23
N TYR A 66 -3.65 5.55 3.89
CA TYR A 66 -3.90 4.88 5.17
C TYR A 66 -2.72 5.05 6.11
N THR A 67 -2.98 4.78 7.38
CA THR A 67 -1.97 4.72 8.43
C THR A 67 -2.43 3.69 9.46
N PRO A 68 -1.53 3.00 10.17
CA PRO A 68 -1.94 2.10 11.24
C PRO A 68 -2.82 2.83 12.26
N ALA A 69 -3.97 2.26 12.58
CA ALA A 69 -4.90 2.90 13.51
C ALA A 69 -4.38 2.81 14.95
N LEU A 70 -4.42 3.94 15.67
CA LEU A 70 -4.18 3.94 17.10
C LEU A 70 -5.41 3.35 17.80
N SER A 71 -5.22 2.82 18.99
CA SER A 71 -6.28 2.15 19.75
C SER A 71 -7.51 3.02 20.02
N SER A 72 -7.33 4.34 20.03
CA SER A 72 -8.40 5.31 20.25
C SER A 72 -9.13 5.74 18.98
N ALA A 73 -8.72 5.22 17.80
CA ALA A 73 -9.31 5.63 16.54
C ALA A 73 -10.77 5.18 16.41
N SER A 74 -11.60 6.02 15.79
CA SER A 74 -13.01 5.71 15.54
C SER A 74 -13.13 4.55 14.53
N ALA A 75 -14.11 3.66 14.79
CA ALA A 75 -14.41 2.57 13.87
C ALA A 75 -14.95 3.07 12.52
N ALA A 76 -15.59 4.23 12.49
CA ALA A 76 -16.18 4.79 11.28
C ALA A 76 -15.14 5.13 10.20
N ASP A 77 -13.92 5.49 10.62
CA ASP A 77 -12.85 5.88 9.71
C ASP A 77 -11.80 4.80 9.53
N SER A 78 -12.12 3.57 9.92
CA SER A 78 -11.16 2.49 9.90
C SER A 78 -11.55 1.37 8.94
N LEU A 79 -10.53 0.69 8.43
CA LEU A 79 -10.64 -0.50 7.60
C LEU A 79 -9.73 -1.55 8.20
N THR A 80 -10.20 -2.79 8.27
CA THR A 80 -9.33 -3.89 8.71
C THR A 80 -8.72 -4.56 7.50
N ARG A 81 -7.38 -4.53 7.43
CA ARG A 81 -6.66 -5.36 6.46
C ARG A 81 -6.68 -6.79 7.03
N PRO A 82 -7.27 -7.75 6.31
CA PRO A 82 -7.50 -9.08 6.87
C PRO A 82 -6.21 -9.82 7.19
N LYS A 83 -6.31 -10.72 8.17
CA LYS A 83 -5.29 -11.73 8.40
C LYS A 83 -5.21 -12.67 7.20
N GLY A 84 -4.02 -13.08 6.82
CA GLY A 84 -3.85 -14.06 5.76
C GLY A 84 -2.44 -14.07 5.20
N ASN A 85 -2.29 -14.81 4.12
CA ASN A 85 -1.05 -14.82 3.35
C ASN A 85 -1.11 -13.74 2.29
N TYR A 86 -0.07 -12.93 2.24
CA TYR A 86 0.03 -11.81 1.32
C TYR A 86 1.18 -12.04 0.35
N LEU A 87 0.91 -11.75 -0.93
CA LEU A 87 1.99 -11.59 -1.89
C LEU A 87 2.60 -10.23 -1.65
N CYS A 88 3.88 -10.22 -1.30
CA CYS A 88 4.60 -9.00 -0.95
C CYS A 88 5.71 -8.76 -1.96
N GLY A 89 5.73 -7.55 -2.50
CA GLY A 89 6.77 -7.12 -3.42
C GLY A 89 7.52 -5.93 -2.85
N TYR A 90 8.81 -5.86 -3.13
CA TYR A 90 9.69 -4.81 -2.63
C TYR A 90 10.41 -4.16 -3.81
N GLN A 91 10.34 -2.85 -3.88
CA GLN A 91 10.96 -2.07 -4.96
C GLN A 91 11.84 -0.99 -4.36
N LYS A 92 13.13 -1.01 -4.72
CA LYS A 92 14.05 0.08 -4.39
C LYS A 92 14.02 1.10 -5.52
N GLY A 93 14.00 2.37 -5.16
CA GLY A 93 14.02 3.47 -6.10
C GLY A 93 12.73 4.28 -6.10
N VAL A 94 12.58 5.13 -7.12
CA VAL A 94 11.45 6.06 -7.22
C VAL A 94 10.12 5.37 -7.52
N TRP A 95 9.04 5.99 -7.09
CA TRP A 95 7.68 5.44 -7.23
C TRP A 95 7.25 5.22 -8.68
N SER A 96 7.80 5.98 -9.63
CA SER A 96 7.49 5.78 -11.05
C SER A 96 7.82 4.37 -11.54
N ARG A 97 8.56 3.59 -10.77
CA ARG A 97 8.88 2.20 -11.10
C ARG A 97 7.89 1.18 -10.53
N LEU A 98 6.94 1.62 -9.71
CA LEU A 98 5.95 0.72 -9.11
C LEU A 98 5.13 -0.07 -10.14
N PRO A 99 4.74 0.48 -11.30
CA PRO A 99 4.05 -0.32 -12.31
C PRO A 99 4.83 -1.57 -12.73
N LEU A 100 6.16 -1.50 -12.78
CA LEU A 100 7.00 -2.68 -13.08
C LEU A 100 6.94 -3.72 -11.98
N LEU A 101 6.86 -3.29 -10.71
CA LEU A 101 6.71 -4.20 -9.59
C LEU A 101 5.34 -4.90 -9.64
N TYR A 102 4.28 -4.15 -9.90
CA TYR A 102 2.94 -4.73 -10.05
C TYR A 102 2.89 -5.76 -11.17
N GLU A 103 3.51 -5.47 -12.31
CA GLU A 103 3.59 -6.42 -13.41
C GLU A 103 4.28 -7.71 -12.97
N ALA A 104 5.41 -7.59 -12.29
CA ALA A 104 6.14 -8.75 -11.79
C ALA A 104 5.32 -9.55 -10.75
N MET A 105 4.60 -8.86 -9.87
CA MET A 105 3.76 -9.51 -8.87
C MET A 105 2.57 -10.25 -9.48
N THR A 106 1.90 -9.65 -10.44
CA THR A 106 0.76 -10.30 -11.11
C THR A 106 1.21 -11.49 -11.96
N GLU A 107 2.37 -11.39 -12.60
CA GLU A 107 2.97 -12.54 -13.30
C GLU A 107 3.31 -13.66 -12.35
N TYR A 108 3.92 -13.34 -11.21
CA TYR A 108 4.25 -14.32 -10.19
C TYR A 108 2.99 -15.05 -9.71
N ALA A 109 1.92 -14.30 -9.43
CA ALA A 109 0.66 -14.88 -9.00
C ALA A 109 0.09 -15.83 -10.06
N GLU A 110 0.09 -15.41 -11.31
CA GLU A 110 -0.40 -16.24 -12.41
C GLU A 110 0.41 -17.52 -12.56
N GLN A 111 1.74 -17.42 -12.54
CA GLN A 111 2.63 -18.59 -12.68
C GLN A 111 2.51 -19.58 -11.52
N ASN A 112 2.12 -19.11 -10.35
CA ASN A 112 2.02 -19.95 -9.15
C ASN A 112 0.57 -20.29 -8.78
N GLY A 113 -0.39 -19.99 -9.65
CA GLY A 113 -1.80 -20.33 -9.43
C GLY A 113 -2.42 -19.58 -8.24
N LEU A 114 -1.94 -18.38 -7.94
CA LEU A 114 -2.45 -17.57 -6.84
C LEU A 114 -3.54 -16.62 -7.34
N THR A 115 -4.63 -16.52 -6.60
CA THR A 115 -5.68 -15.53 -6.84
C THR A 115 -5.53 -14.40 -5.83
N LEU A 116 -5.33 -13.20 -6.34
CA LEU A 116 -5.19 -12.01 -5.50
C LEU A 116 -6.56 -11.39 -5.24
N SER A 117 -6.74 -10.76 -4.07
CA SER A 117 -8.01 -10.14 -3.70
C SER A 117 -7.82 -8.87 -2.87
N GLY A 118 -8.87 -8.07 -2.78
CA GLY A 118 -8.89 -6.84 -2.00
C GLY A 118 -8.16 -5.70 -2.68
N TYR A 119 -7.48 -4.90 -1.88
CA TYR A 119 -6.66 -3.79 -2.36
C TYR A 119 -5.19 -4.17 -2.39
N ALA A 120 -4.42 -3.47 -3.21
CA ALA A 120 -2.98 -3.43 -3.05
C ALA A 120 -2.64 -2.31 -2.07
N TYR A 121 -1.87 -2.64 -1.04
CA TYR A 121 -1.43 -1.69 -0.01
C TYR A 121 0.04 -1.38 -0.22
N GLU A 122 0.36 -0.10 -0.32
CA GLU A 122 1.74 0.38 -0.52
C GLU A 122 2.21 1.13 0.70
N VAL A 123 3.42 0.86 1.15
CA VAL A 123 4.02 1.57 2.27
C VAL A 123 5.52 1.74 2.04
N GLY A 124 6.05 2.91 2.41
CA GLY A 124 7.48 3.14 2.43
C GLY A 124 8.11 2.49 3.66
N MET A 125 9.19 1.75 3.46
CA MET A 125 9.84 1.00 4.53
C MET A 125 10.88 1.82 5.27
N ASN A 126 11.41 2.89 4.68
CA ASN A 126 12.53 3.65 5.22
C ASN A 126 12.41 5.16 5.03
N GLU A 127 11.18 5.68 5.05
CA GLU A 127 10.90 7.10 4.74
C GLU A 127 11.69 8.11 5.59
N PHE A 128 11.94 7.78 6.85
CA PHE A 128 12.60 8.70 7.77
C PHE A 128 14.12 8.51 7.82
N MET A 129 14.65 7.53 7.10
CA MET A 129 16.07 7.14 7.16
C MET A 129 16.84 7.47 5.90
N ILE A 130 16.15 7.89 4.84
CA ILE A 130 16.79 8.09 3.54
C ILE A 130 17.06 9.57 3.27
N SER A 131 18.14 9.84 2.54
CA SER A 131 18.49 11.15 2.06
C SER A 131 18.37 11.30 0.55
N ALA A 132 18.22 10.18 -0.18
CA ALA A 132 18.17 10.17 -1.64
C ALA A 132 17.01 9.30 -2.14
N PRO A 133 16.28 9.73 -3.20
CA PRO A 133 15.13 8.97 -3.72
C PRO A 133 15.45 7.56 -4.20
N ASP A 134 16.67 7.33 -4.68
CA ASP A 134 17.11 6.02 -5.16
C ASP A 134 17.30 4.99 -4.04
N GLU A 135 17.35 5.43 -2.78
CA GLU A 135 17.43 4.57 -1.61
C GLU A 135 16.07 4.18 -1.05
N TYR A 136 15.00 4.75 -1.59
CA TYR A 136 13.65 4.50 -1.12
C TYR A 136 13.24 3.05 -1.38
N ILE A 137 12.61 2.43 -0.37
CA ILE A 137 12.08 1.07 -0.51
C ILE A 137 10.58 1.12 -0.30
N THR A 138 9.82 0.67 -1.29
CA THR A 138 8.37 0.54 -1.19
C THR A 138 8.00 -0.93 -1.10
N LYS A 139 7.14 -1.26 -0.15
CA LYS A 139 6.54 -2.58 -0.02
C LYS A 139 5.11 -2.52 -0.54
N VAL A 140 4.76 -3.47 -1.41
CA VAL A 140 3.39 -3.67 -1.88
C VAL A 140 2.88 -4.98 -1.33
N MET A 141 1.66 -4.99 -0.78
CA MET A 141 1.04 -6.16 -0.18
C MET A 141 -0.34 -6.40 -0.79
N ILE A 142 -0.58 -7.61 -1.28
CA ILE A 142 -1.88 -8.00 -1.84
C ILE A 142 -2.29 -9.33 -1.24
N LEU A 143 -3.51 -9.41 -0.71
CA LEU A 143 -4.01 -10.63 -0.08
C LEU A 143 -4.16 -11.75 -1.10
N ILE A 144 -3.68 -12.93 -0.74
CA ILE A 144 -3.89 -14.14 -1.53
C ILE A 144 -5.20 -14.76 -1.06
N GLN A 145 -6.15 -14.93 -1.98
CA GLN A 145 -7.42 -15.55 -1.67
C GLN A 145 -7.21 -17.04 -1.41
N GLU A 146 -7.70 -17.52 -0.27
CA GLU A 146 -7.64 -18.94 0.02
C GLU A 146 -8.71 -19.68 -0.78
N ASN A 147 -8.28 -20.78 -1.38
CA ASN A 147 -9.20 -21.71 -2.04
C ASN A 147 -9.78 -22.63 -0.95
N VAL A 148 -11.04 -22.51 -0.72
CA VAL A 148 -11.75 -23.37 0.25
C VAL A 148 -12.26 -24.60 -0.45
#